data_714ff5380dbb8bce76de4142e219ed95
#
_entry.id   714ff5380dbb8bce76de4142e219ed95
#
_cell.length_a   1.000
_cell.length_b   1.000
_cell.length_c   1.000
_cell.angle_alpha   90.00
_cell.angle_beta   90.00
_cell.angle_gamma   90.00
#
_symmetry.space_group_name_H-M   'P 1'
#
loop_
_entity.id
_entity.type
_entity.pdbx_description
1 polymer ?
#
loop_
_entity_poly.entity_id
_entity_poly.type
_entity_poly.pdbx_seq_one_letter_code
_entity_poly.pdbx_strand_id
1 'polypeptide(L)'
;MNFIQSCLNADKPEDATAYISEICSDLEHSRVVRYCVNNSVNLIVSSYANKAAEADIPMNISITATEFARFQITDLCSLFANALENALHACEQMNPESNRYITLKVYEKNAQLCINVVNSYELAPVFENEIPISKAANHGIGVQSMISVVEKYHGVFGFFADHGEFRFQASL
;
A
#
# COMPACT_ATOMS: atom_id res chain seq x y z
N MET A 1 8.73 13.21 -37.75
CA MET A 1 7.47 14.02 -37.86
C MET A 1 6.55 13.50 -36.76
N ASN A 2 6.11 14.37 -35.82
CA ASN A 2 5.32 13.95 -34.66
C ASN A 2 3.87 13.68 -35.09
N PHE A 3 3.19 12.65 -34.55
CA PHE A 3 1.82 12.25 -34.89
C PHE A 3 0.84 13.41 -34.80
N ILE A 4 0.93 14.24 -33.74
CA ILE A 4 0.11 15.45 -33.56
C ILE A 4 0.26 16.41 -34.75
N GLN A 5 1.49 16.65 -35.23
CA GLN A 5 1.79 17.51 -36.35
C GLN A 5 1.19 16.95 -37.67
N SER A 6 1.18 15.61 -37.79
CA SER A 6 0.58 14.92 -38.92
C SER A 6 -0.96 15.07 -38.96
N CYS A 7 -1.60 14.95 -37.79
CA CYS A 7 -3.06 15.13 -37.65
C CYS A 7 -3.50 16.58 -37.94
N LEU A 8 -2.74 17.57 -37.46
CA LEU A 8 -2.97 18.99 -37.70
C LEU A 8 -2.79 19.35 -39.22
N ASN A 9 -1.77 18.77 -39.85
CA ASN A 9 -1.51 18.98 -41.27
C ASN A 9 -2.55 18.29 -42.21
N ALA A 10 -3.24 17.26 -41.70
CA ALA A 10 -4.28 16.51 -42.38
C ALA A 10 -5.72 17.08 -42.15
N ASP A 11 -5.82 18.23 -41.47
CA ASP A 11 -7.08 18.89 -41.09
C ASP A 11 -8.01 18.00 -40.22
N LYS A 12 -7.40 17.19 -39.34
CA LYS A 12 -8.08 16.30 -38.41
C LYS A 12 -7.75 16.67 -36.94
N PRO A 13 -8.24 17.81 -36.45
CA PRO A 13 -7.94 18.26 -35.08
C PRO A 13 -8.56 17.34 -34.01
N GLU A 14 -9.65 16.63 -34.36
CA GLU A 14 -10.32 15.70 -33.45
C GLU A 14 -9.43 14.49 -33.09
N ASP A 15 -8.69 13.94 -34.07
CA ASP A 15 -7.75 12.83 -33.86
C ASP A 15 -6.56 13.28 -32.99
N ALA A 16 -6.07 14.50 -33.16
CA ALA A 16 -5.02 15.07 -32.32
C ALA A 16 -5.50 15.29 -30.88
N THR A 17 -6.75 15.74 -30.72
CA THR A 17 -7.35 15.97 -29.39
C THR A 17 -7.59 14.65 -28.65
N ALA A 18 -8.08 13.62 -29.36
CA ALA A 18 -8.28 12.29 -28.81
C ALA A 18 -6.94 11.68 -28.33
N TYR A 19 -5.88 11.78 -29.13
CA TYR A 19 -4.55 11.30 -28.79
C TYR A 19 -3.93 12.05 -27.59
N ILE A 20 -4.11 13.36 -27.52
CA ILE A 20 -3.68 14.16 -26.35
C ILE A 20 -4.46 13.74 -25.10
N SER A 21 -5.77 13.51 -25.23
CA SER A 21 -6.60 13.06 -24.12
C SER A 21 -6.19 11.67 -23.61
N GLU A 22 -5.86 10.76 -24.53
CA GLU A 22 -5.33 9.43 -24.18
C GLU A 22 -3.99 9.52 -23.45
N ILE A 23 -3.04 10.31 -23.95
CA ILE A 23 -1.75 10.56 -23.28
C ILE A 23 -1.95 11.23 -21.90
N CYS A 24 -2.86 12.19 -21.79
CA CYS A 24 -3.16 12.83 -20.51
C CYS A 24 -3.76 11.83 -19.51
N SER A 25 -4.65 10.95 -19.96
CA SER A 25 -5.21 9.86 -19.15
C SER A 25 -4.12 8.91 -18.67
N ASP A 26 -3.22 8.48 -19.57
CA ASP A 26 -2.09 7.60 -19.22
C ASP A 26 -1.12 8.28 -18.26
N LEU A 27 -0.88 9.58 -18.40
CA LEU A 27 -0.06 10.36 -17.48
C LEU A 27 -0.76 10.57 -16.13
N GLU A 28 -2.06 10.69 -16.07
CA GLU A 28 -2.84 10.77 -14.83
C GLU A 28 -2.81 9.43 -14.09
N HIS A 29 -2.91 8.30 -14.79
CA HIS A 29 -2.74 6.95 -14.21
C HIS A 29 -1.28 6.67 -13.81
N SER A 30 -0.31 7.31 -14.45
CA SER A 30 1.12 7.22 -14.12
C SER A 30 1.58 8.22 -13.06
N ARG A 31 0.66 9.05 -12.54
CA ARG A 31 1.00 10.04 -11.53
C ARG A 31 1.39 9.33 -10.24
N VAL A 32 2.70 9.24 -9.97
CA VAL A 32 3.21 8.82 -8.67
C VAL A 32 2.72 9.84 -7.63
N VAL A 33 1.63 9.51 -6.98
CA VAL A 33 1.11 10.34 -5.90
C VAL A 33 2.16 10.37 -4.80
N ARG A 34 2.54 11.55 -4.35
CA ARG A 34 3.53 11.69 -3.29
C ARG A 34 2.85 11.61 -1.94
N TYR A 35 2.88 10.44 -1.33
CA TYR A 35 2.32 10.18 0.00
C TYR A 35 3.28 10.54 1.13
N CYS A 36 4.61 10.43 0.91
CA CYS A 36 5.60 10.75 1.93
C CYS A 36 6.92 11.29 1.35
N VAL A 37 7.82 11.76 2.22
CA VAL A 37 9.11 12.34 1.83
C VAL A 37 10.14 11.29 1.41
N ASN A 38 10.07 10.07 1.93
CA ASN A 38 10.98 8.98 1.58
C ASN A 38 10.57 8.35 0.24
N ASN A 39 11.42 8.46 -0.77
CA ASN A 39 11.10 8.04 -2.14
C ASN A 39 10.84 6.53 -2.26
N SER A 40 11.59 5.67 -1.55
CA SER A 40 11.44 4.22 -1.65
C SER A 40 10.16 3.74 -0.95
N VAL A 41 9.86 4.28 0.23
CA VAL A 41 8.59 4.02 0.91
C VAL A 41 7.43 4.53 0.06
N ASN A 42 7.56 5.75 -0.51
CA ASN A 42 6.54 6.30 -1.40
C ASN A 42 6.27 5.41 -2.61
N LEU A 43 7.32 4.87 -3.23
CA LEU A 43 7.17 3.97 -4.38
C LEU A 43 6.38 2.70 -4.02
N ILE A 44 6.69 2.08 -2.88
CA ILE A 44 5.97 0.90 -2.40
C ILE A 44 4.51 1.23 -2.12
N VAL A 45 4.26 2.29 -1.35
CA VAL A 45 2.91 2.71 -0.99
C VAL A 45 2.08 3.03 -2.25
N SER A 46 2.67 3.75 -3.22
CA SER A 46 2.01 4.05 -4.50
C SER A 46 1.69 2.79 -5.30
N SER A 47 2.61 1.81 -5.32
CA SER A 47 2.37 0.54 -6.01
C SER A 47 1.17 -0.22 -5.44
N TYR A 48 1.06 -0.28 -4.10
CA TYR A 48 -0.09 -0.94 -3.47
C TYR A 48 -1.38 -0.13 -3.56
N ALA A 49 -1.29 1.21 -3.55
CA ALA A 49 -2.45 2.07 -3.81
C ALA A 49 -3.03 1.84 -5.22
N ASN A 50 -2.17 1.69 -6.23
CA ASN A 50 -2.60 1.37 -7.59
C ASN A 50 -3.23 -0.03 -7.68
N LYS A 51 -2.60 -1.05 -7.06
CA LYS A 51 -3.18 -2.40 -7.01
C LYS A 51 -4.56 -2.43 -6.32
N ALA A 52 -4.70 -1.69 -5.22
CA ALA A 52 -5.98 -1.56 -4.53
C ALA A 52 -7.04 -0.89 -5.42
N ALA A 53 -6.66 0.16 -6.15
CA ALA A 53 -7.54 0.84 -7.10
C ALA A 53 -7.95 -0.07 -8.27
N GLU A 54 -7.03 -0.87 -8.83
CA GLU A 54 -7.31 -1.87 -9.87
C GLU A 54 -8.28 -2.96 -9.39
N ALA A 55 -8.28 -3.26 -8.09
CA ALA A 55 -9.19 -4.23 -7.44
C ALA A 55 -10.47 -3.59 -6.88
N ASP A 56 -10.73 -2.31 -7.15
CA ASP A 56 -11.84 -1.54 -6.59
C ASP A 56 -11.89 -1.57 -5.04
N ILE A 57 -10.72 -1.52 -4.39
CA ILE A 57 -10.60 -1.49 -2.94
C ILE A 57 -10.19 -0.08 -2.50
N PRO A 58 -11.05 0.67 -1.79
CA PRO A 58 -10.71 1.98 -1.24
C PRO A 58 -9.49 1.90 -0.31
N MET A 59 -8.46 2.70 -0.58
CA MET A 59 -7.26 2.78 0.25
C MET A 59 -7.02 4.20 0.76
N ASN A 60 -7.11 4.40 2.07
CA ASN A 60 -6.86 5.67 2.73
C ASN A 60 -5.43 5.73 3.25
N ILE A 61 -4.64 6.70 2.78
CA ILE A 61 -3.23 6.83 3.12
C ILE A 61 -2.97 8.17 3.81
N SER A 62 -2.36 8.11 4.99
CA SER A 62 -1.93 9.27 5.76
C SER A 62 -0.53 9.03 6.30
N ILE A 63 0.49 9.64 5.69
CA ILE A 63 1.89 9.54 6.12
C ILE A 63 2.36 10.95 6.49
N THR A 64 2.50 11.20 7.78
CA THR A 64 2.99 12.47 8.33
C THR A 64 4.40 12.37 8.89
N ALA A 65 4.95 11.15 8.97
CA ALA A 65 6.33 10.93 9.38
C ALA A 65 7.33 11.47 8.34
N THR A 66 8.41 12.06 8.81
CA THR A 66 9.48 12.64 8.00
C THR A 66 10.85 11.99 8.26
N GLU A 67 11.05 11.43 9.45
CA GLU A 67 12.33 10.90 9.92
C GLU A 67 12.47 9.40 9.62
N PHE A 68 12.95 9.09 8.42
CA PHE A 68 13.23 7.73 7.99
C PHE A 68 14.73 7.37 7.98
N ALA A 69 15.61 8.36 8.16
CA ALA A 69 17.06 8.20 7.94
C ALA A 69 17.73 7.20 8.91
N ARG A 70 17.15 6.98 10.09
CA ARG A 70 17.69 6.04 11.10
C ARG A 70 17.42 4.57 10.75
N PHE A 71 16.58 4.29 9.76
CA PHE A 71 16.21 2.96 9.35
C PHE A 71 16.92 2.55 8.06
N GLN A 72 17.28 1.28 7.94
CA GLN A 72 17.70 0.74 6.66
C GLN A 72 16.50 0.70 5.71
N ILE A 73 16.71 1.22 4.51
CA ILE A 73 15.62 1.35 3.54
C ILE A 73 15.03 0.00 3.12
N THR A 74 15.86 -1.04 3.05
CA THR A 74 15.42 -2.40 2.75
C THR A 74 14.47 -2.96 3.79
N ASP A 75 14.69 -2.63 5.07
CA ASP A 75 13.84 -3.07 6.17
C ASP A 75 12.48 -2.36 6.10
N LEU A 76 12.48 -1.04 5.90
CA LEU A 76 11.23 -0.28 5.71
C LEU A 76 10.45 -0.80 4.50
N CYS A 77 11.13 -1.02 3.38
CA CYS A 77 10.51 -1.54 2.17
C CYS A 77 9.87 -2.92 2.44
N SER A 78 10.59 -3.81 3.13
CA SER A 78 10.08 -5.13 3.49
C SER A 78 8.87 -5.02 4.42
N LEU A 79 8.93 -4.17 5.45
CA LEU A 79 7.87 -3.98 6.42
C LEU A 79 6.57 -3.45 5.75
N PHE A 80 6.69 -2.37 4.96
CA PHE A 80 5.55 -1.80 4.26
C PHE A 80 4.97 -2.75 3.20
N ALA A 81 5.83 -3.39 2.41
CA ALA A 81 5.37 -4.32 1.37
C ALA A 81 4.60 -5.50 1.98
N ASN A 82 5.15 -6.16 3.00
CA ASN A 82 4.48 -7.29 3.64
C ASN A 82 3.16 -6.89 4.33
N ALA A 83 3.14 -5.73 5.01
CA ALA A 83 1.93 -5.27 5.68
C ALA A 83 0.82 -4.92 4.69
N LEU A 84 1.15 -4.23 3.59
CA LEU A 84 0.19 -3.83 2.56
C LEU A 84 -0.25 -5.01 1.70
N GLU A 85 0.65 -5.96 1.40
CA GLU A 85 0.31 -7.18 0.67
C GLU A 85 -0.69 -8.04 1.45
N ASN A 86 -0.47 -8.22 2.75
CA ASN A 86 -1.40 -8.94 3.61
C ASN A 86 -2.78 -8.26 3.64
N ALA A 87 -2.80 -6.94 3.75
CA ALA A 87 -4.05 -6.16 3.75
C ALA A 87 -4.81 -6.27 2.42
N LEU A 88 -4.10 -6.13 1.30
CA LEU A 88 -4.68 -6.24 -0.04
C LEU A 88 -5.24 -7.65 -0.27
N HIS A 89 -4.45 -8.67 0.02
CA HIS A 89 -4.85 -10.08 -0.15
C HIS A 89 -6.10 -10.42 0.69
N ALA A 90 -6.18 -9.94 1.93
CA ALA A 90 -7.36 -10.16 2.78
C ALA A 90 -8.63 -9.53 2.17
N CYS A 91 -8.52 -8.31 1.62
CA CYS A 91 -9.62 -7.63 0.95
C CYS A 91 -10.00 -8.29 -0.38
N GLU A 92 -9.04 -8.79 -1.15
CA GLU A 92 -9.29 -9.50 -2.42
C GLU A 92 -10.06 -10.82 -2.22
N GLN A 93 -9.90 -11.46 -1.06
CA GLN A 93 -10.62 -12.68 -0.70
C GLN A 93 -12.07 -12.45 -0.27
N MET A 94 -12.46 -11.19 -0.03
CA MET A 94 -13.84 -10.83 0.32
C MET A 94 -14.72 -10.77 -0.92
N ASN A 95 -16.03 -10.92 -0.71
CA ASN A 95 -17.00 -10.66 -1.77
C ASN A 95 -16.82 -9.20 -2.28
N PRO A 96 -16.75 -8.96 -3.61
CA PRO A 96 -16.63 -7.63 -4.17
C PRO A 96 -17.70 -6.63 -3.74
N GLU A 97 -18.90 -7.11 -3.38
CA GLU A 97 -20.00 -6.27 -2.88
C GLU A 97 -19.89 -5.96 -1.38
N SER A 98 -18.94 -6.59 -0.67
CA SER A 98 -18.71 -6.31 0.75
C SER A 98 -17.98 -4.98 0.92
N ASN A 99 -18.06 -4.42 2.12
CA ASN A 99 -17.35 -3.18 2.46
C ASN A 99 -15.86 -3.44 2.63
N ARG A 100 -15.11 -3.45 1.50
CA ARG A 100 -13.67 -3.64 1.46
C ARG A 100 -12.96 -2.31 1.64
N TYR A 101 -11.94 -2.25 2.47
CA TYR A 101 -11.10 -1.06 2.62
C TYR A 101 -9.74 -1.37 3.23
N ILE A 102 -8.78 -0.50 2.94
CA ILE A 102 -7.44 -0.49 3.56
C ILE A 102 -7.17 0.91 4.10
N THR A 103 -6.56 1.02 5.26
CA THR A 103 -6.08 2.29 5.82
C THR A 103 -4.62 2.14 6.24
N LEU A 104 -3.77 3.04 5.76
CA LEU A 104 -2.38 3.17 6.17
C LEU A 104 -2.20 4.50 6.90
N LYS A 105 -1.75 4.46 8.15
CA LYS A 105 -1.32 5.65 8.91
C LYS A 105 0.11 5.48 9.38
N VAL A 106 0.95 6.46 9.06
CA VAL A 106 2.36 6.50 9.50
C VAL A 106 2.65 7.87 10.07
N TYR A 107 3.08 7.91 11.31
CA TYR A 107 3.32 9.15 12.03
C TYR A 107 4.45 8.98 13.06
N GLU A 108 4.95 10.09 13.56
CA GLU A 108 5.93 10.09 14.62
C GLU A 108 5.29 10.45 15.95
N LYS A 109 5.65 9.70 16.99
CA LYS A 109 5.25 9.97 18.37
C LYS A 109 6.38 9.61 19.32
N ASN A 110 6.77 10.54 20.18
CA ASN A 110 7.87 10.36 21.15
C ASN A 110 9.17 9.83 20.50
N ALA A 111 9.54 10.40 19.34
CA ALA A 111 10.68 9.98 18.53
C ALA A 111 10.60 8.53 17.98
N GLN A 112 9.46 7.90 18.01
CA GLN A 112 9.21 6.58 17.43
C GLN A 112 8.40 6.72 16.13
N LEU A 113 8.74 5.90 15.13
CA LEU A 113 7.96 5.75 13.92
C LEU A 113 6.80 4.81 14.20
N CYS A 114 5.59 5.31 14.18
CA CYS A 114 4.38 4.53 14.39
C CYS A 114 3.74 4.18 13.04
N ILE A 115 3.48 2.91 12.81
CA ILE A 115 2.86 2.37 11.61
C ILE A 115 1.58 1.66 12.02
N ASN A 116 0.47 1.97 11.35
CA ASN A 116 -0.81 1.32 11.55
C ASN A 116 -1.41 0.98 10.17
N VAL A 117 -1.57 -0.30 9.90
CA VAL A 117 -2.25 -0.82 8.72
C VAL A 117 -3.52 -1.51 9.17
N VAL A 118 -4.64 -1.09 8.61
CA VAL A 118 -5.97 -1.62 8.94
C VAL A 118 -6.63 -2.06 7.64
N ASN A 119 -7.25 -3.22 7.64
CA ASN A 119 -8.03 -3.70 6.51
C ASN A 119 -9.28 -4.45 6.98
N SER A 120 -10.28 -4.47 6.13
CA SER A 120 -11.43 -5.36 6.28
C SER A 120 -11.05 -6.81 5.96
N TYR A 121 -11.75 -7.76 6.56
CA TYR A 121 -11.69 -9.18 6.21
C TYR A 121 -13.07 -9.83 6.34
N GLU A 122 -13.30 -10.93 5.63
CA GLU A 122 -14.51 -11.75 5.73
C GLU A 122 -14.23 -13.04 6.49
N LEU A 123 -13.10 -13.69 6.21
CA LEU A 123 -12.66 -14.88 6.93
C LEU A 123 -11.71 -14.48 8.07
N ALA A 124 -12.13 -14.77 9.31
CA ALA A 124 -11.35 -14.44 10.48
C ALA A 124 -9.96 -15.10 10.44
N PRO A 125 -8.87 -14.32 10.63
CA PRO A 125 -7.54 -14.87 10.72
C PRO A 125 -7.40 -15.79 11.94
N VAL A 126 -6.58 -16.83 11.80
CA VAL A 126 -6.23 -17.72 12.91
C VAL A 126 -4.98 -17.20 13.57
N PHE A 127 -4.95 -17.19 14.90
CA PHE A 127 -3.79 -16.75 15.69
C PHE A 127 -3.16 -17.90 16.45
N GLU A 128 -1.84 -17.89 16.53
CA GLU A 128 -1.05 -18.71 17.46
C GLU A 128 -0.09 -17.80 18.20
N ASN A 129 -0.15 -17.79 19.53
CA ASN A 129 0.63 -16.87 20.40
C ASN A 129 0.53 -15.40 19.95
N GLU A 130 -0.68 -14.90 19.69
CA GLU A 130 -0.97 -13.53 19.25
C GLU A 130 -0.43 -13.16 17.85
N ILE A 131 0.15 -14.12 17.12
CA ILE A 131 0.67 -13.95 15.76
C ILE A 131 -0.31 -14.60 14.77
N PRO A 132 -0.71 -13.89 13.70
CA PRO A 132 -1.56 -14.47 12.68
C PRO A 132 -0.80 -15.55 11.90
N ILE A 133 -1.41 -16.73 11.76
CA ILE A 133 -0.89 -17.84 10.98
C ILE A 133 -1.70 -18.03 9.72
N SER A 134 -1.03 -18.33 8.61
CA SER A 134 -1.69 -18.74 7.35
C SER A 134 -1.63 -20.25 7.20
N LYS A 135 -2.74 -20.84 6.75
CA LYS A 135 -2.81 -22.25 6.38
C LYS A 135 -2.21 -22.54 4.99
N ALA A 136 -1.91 -21.53 4.20
CA ALA A 136 -1.30 -21.67 2.89
C ALA A 136 0.23 -21.78 2.99
N ALA A 137 0.83 -22.72 2.27
CA ALA A 137 2.22 -23.16 2.42
C ALA A 137 3.32 -22.09 2.26
N ASN A 138 3.01 -20.85 1.85
CA ASN A 138 3.98 -19.77 1.61
C ASN A 138 3.65 -18.44 2.32
N HIS A 139 2.61 -18.34 3.15
CA HIS A 139 2.14 -17.06 3.71
C HIS A 139 2.70 -16.71 5.11
N GLY A 140 3.45 -17.56 5.78
CA GLY A 140 4.04 -17.26 7.10
C GLY A 140 5.27 -16.35 7.06
N ILE A 141 5.94 -16.25 5.89
CA ILE A 141 7.23 -15.53 5.74
C ILE A 141 7.05 -14.02 5.91
N GLY A 142 5.98 -13.45 5.38
CA GLY A 142 5.73 -12.01 5.44
C GLY A 142 5.53 -11.49 6.87
N VAL A 143 4.75 -12.19 7.68
CA VAL A 143 4.51 -11.84 9.08
C VAL A 143 5.80 -11.94 9.89
N GLN A 144 6.58 -13.02 9.74
CA GLN A 144 7.86 -13.19 10.41
C GLN A 144 8.88 -12.12 10.00
N SER A 145 8.89 -11.73 8.72
CA SER A 145 9.73 -10.63 8.23
C SER A 145 9.37 -9.31 8.90
N MET A 146 8.07 -8.99 9.04
CA MET A 146 7.61 -7.79 9.73
C MET A 146 8.05 -7.78 11.19
N ILE A 147 7.87 -8.88 11.92
CA ILE A 147 8.31 -9.05 13.31
C ILE A 147 9.81 -8.83 13.43
N SER A 148 10.62 -9.51 12.60
CA SER A 148 12.07 -9.40 12.62
C SER A 148 12.55 -7.97 12.38
N VAL A 149 11.90 -7.23 11.50
CA VAL A 149 12.22 -5.81 11.27
C VAL A 149 11.92 -4.98 12.51
N VAL A 150 10.75 -5.14 13.12
CA VAL A 150 10.37 -4.37 14.31
C VAL A 150 11.32 -4.66 15.47
N GLU A 151 11.63 -5.93 15.74
CA GLU A 151 12.56 -6.36 16.79
C GLU A 151 13.98 -5.83 16.57
N LYS A 152 14.46 -5.80 15.31
CA LYS A 152 15.78 -5.24 14.95
C LYS A 152 15.94 -3.78 15.41
N TYR A 153 14.88 -3.01 15.42
CA TYR A 153 14.86 -1.62 15.88
C TYR A 153 14.37 -1.47 17.32
N HIS A 154 14.34 -2.56 18.10
CA HIS A 154 13.85 -2.57 19.48
C HIS A 154 12.45 -2.01 19.63
N GLY A 155 11.64 -2.19 18.60
CA GLY A 155 10.27 -1.74 18.52
C GLY A 155 9.28 -2.70 19.17
N VAL A 156 8.02 -2.30 19.16
CA VAL A 156 6.89 -3.12 19.60
C VAL A 156 5.90 -3.26 18.47
N PHE A 157 5.20 -4.40 18.40
CA PHE A 157 4.17 -4.65 17.41
C PHE A 157 2.97 -5.35 18.03
N GLY A 158 1.87 -5.34 17.30
CA GLY A 158 0.67 -6.11 17.63
C GLY A 158 -0.17 -6.37 16.41
N PHE A 159 -0.85 -7.51 16.42
CA PHE A 159 -1.83 -7.91 15.44
C PHE A 159 -3.18 -8.10 16.15
N PHE A 160 -4.21 -7.51 15.62
CA PHE A 160 -5.55 -7.54 16.22
C PHE A 160 -6.57 -7.86 15.13
N ALA A 161 -7.59 -8.65 15.47
CA ALA A 161 -8.71 -8.92 14.58
C ALA A 161 -9.99 -8.89 15.38
N ASP A 162 -10.89 -7.97 15.03
CA ASP A 162 -12.16 -7.78 15.70
C ASP A 162 -13.19 -7.18 14.73
N HIS A 163 -14.44 -7.63 14.83
CA HIS A 163 -15.58 -7.11 14.06
C HIS A 163 -15.35 -6.97 12.54
N GLY A 164 -14.60 -7.89 11.91
CA GLY A 164 -14.30 -7.83 10.47
C GLY A 164 -13.17 -6.86 10.09
N GLU A 165 -12.46 -6.32 11.07
CA GLU A 165 -11.30 -5.46 10.89
C GLU A 165 -10.03 -6.13 11.41
N PHE A 166 -9.02 -6.24 10.56
CA PHE A 166 -7.67 -6.66 10.96
C PHE A 166 -6.77 -5.43 11.06
N ARG A 167 -5.92 -5.43 12.10
CA ARG A 167 -5.01 -4.32 12.37
C ARG A 167 -3.63 -4.83 12.69
N PHE A 168 -2.64 -4.34 11.95
CA PHE A 168 -1.22 -4.41 12.29
C PHE A 168 -0.77 -3.06 12.83
N GLN A 169 -0.14 -3.05 13.98
CA GLN A 169 0.45 -1.86 14.58
C GLN A 169 1.91 -2.13 14.91
N ALA A 170 2.77 -1.16 14.64
CA ALA A 170 4.17 -1.20 15.04
C ALA A 170 4.65 0.18 15.47
N SER A 171 5.61 0.21 16.40
CA SER A 171 6.32 1.41 16.84
C SER A 171 7.81 1.07 16.91
N LEU A 172 8.64 1.77 16.11
CA LEU A 172 10.06 1.57 15.94
C LEU A 172 10.85 2.80 16.42
#